data_79ca2707e833b07f0d1eae35e0afa16b
#
_entry.id   79ca2707e833b07f0d1eae35e0afa16b
#
_cell.length_a   1.000
_cell.length_b   1.000
_cell.length_c   1.000
_cell.angle_alpha   90.00
_cell.angle_beta   90.00
_cell.angle_gamma   90.00
#
_symmetry.space_group_name_H-M   'P 1'
#
loop_
_entity.id
_entity.type
_entity.pdbx_description
1 polymer ?
#
loop_
_entity_poly.entity_id
_entity_poly.type
_entity_poly.pdbx_seq_one_letter_code
_entity_poly.pdbx_strand_id
1 'polypeptide(L)'
;MNCDASDVPVIDASSRRQPISTATIVIALTPITTADRRIEYCLALARDNMQPYLARRGQEFDETRWRNIAPQASFFLLNDANRALNHTIGFLSVRDEPDSLNALHIGDIQLEEECRNRGAGWATLLLVESMTQSLGRSEITLNVFRDNPAVRLYERFGFRCIDTQFDKHKMRKTLARNQKIPINLSSLRMTKHE
;
A
#
# COMPACT_ATOMS: atom_id res chain seq x y z
N MET A 1 29.57 34.44 63.75
CA MET A 1 28.19 34.63 63.30
C MET A 1 28.04 33.84 62.01
N ASN A 2 27.32 32.76 62.11
CA ASN A 2 27.10 31.81 61.04
C ASN A 2 26.21 32.43 59.99
N CYS A 3 26.54 32.24 58.71
CA CYS A 3 25.64 32.37 57.62
C CYS A 3 25.53 31.02 56.96
N ASP A 4 24.35 30.48 57.10
CA ASP A 4 23.90 29.17 56.60
C ASP A 4 23.76 29.19 55.07
N ALA A 5 24.33 28.19 54.47
CA ALA A 5 24.21 27.94 53.03
C ALA A 5 23.28 26.73 52.86
N SER A 6 22.06 26.97 52.39
CA SER A 6 21.22 25.89 51.85
C SER A 6 19.95 26.48 51.26
N ASP A 7 19.87 26.50 49.94
CA ASP A 7 18.71 26.05 49.17
C ASP A 7 18.98 26.27 47.68
N VAL A 8 19.57 25.27 47.06
CA VAL A 8 19.57 25.18 45.61
C VAL A 8 18.46 24.18 45.25
N PRO A 9 17.40 24.55 44.49
CA PRO A 9 16.41 23.61 44.09
C PRO A 9 17.00 22.64 43.03
N VAL A 10 17.03 21.38 43.43
CA VAL A 10 17.33 20.27 42.49
C VAL A 10 16.19 20.16 41.50
N ILE A 11 16.46 20.54 40.24
CA ILE A 11 15.52 20.29 39.15
C ILE A 11 15.63 18.81 38.79
N ASP A 12 14.61 18.04 39.14
CA ASP A 12 14.45 16.64 38.73
C ASP A 12 14.18 16.59 37.22
N ALA A 13 15.20 16.25 36.45
CA ALA A 13 15.16 16.08 35.02
C ALA A 13 14.70 14.66 34.63
N SER A 14 13.73 14.08 35.33
CA SER A 14 13.02 12.86 34.91
C SER A 14 11.76 13.19 34.11
N SER A 15 11.92 14.02 33.07
CA SER A 15 10.89 14.12 32.00
C SER A 15 10.83 12.78 31.29
N ARG A 16 9.93 11.93 31.75
CA ARG A 16 9.56 10.68 31.12
C ARG A 16 9.12 10.98 29.70
N ARG A 17 9.99 10.70 28.73
CA ARG A 17 9.56 10.50 27.36
C ARG A 17 8.56 9.35 27.41
N GLN A 18 7.27 9.67 27.26
CA GLN A 18 6.27 8.64 27.03
C GLN A 18 6.73 7.85 25.79
N PRO A 19 6.72 6.51 25.85
CA PRO A 19 6.99 5.72 24.66
C PRO A 19 5.96 6.13 23.62
N ILE A 20 6.41 6.62 22.47
CA ILE A 20 5.57 6.81 21.30
C ILE A 20 5.06 5.40 21.00
N SER A 21 3.80 5.14 21.33
CA SER A 21 3.11 3.91 20.95
C SER A 21 3.11 3.86 19.43
N THR A 22 4.08 3.17 18.86
CA THR A 22 4.06 2.77 17.45
C THR A 22 3.00 1.69 17.33
N ALA A 23 1.73 2.11 17.35
CA ALA A 23 0.64 1.20 17.04
C ALA A 23 0.92 0.65 15.64
N THR A 24 1.29 -0.62 15.57
CA THR A 24 1.48 -1.32 14.30
C THR A 24 0.15 -1.31 13.56
N ILE A 25 0.10 -0.69 12.39
CA ILE A 25 -1.11 -0.69 11.58
C ILE A 25 -1.38 -2.12 11.10
N VAL A 26 -2.60 -2.59 11.30
CA VAL A 26 -3.06 -3.90 10.82
C VAL A 26 -4.06 -3.67 9.70
N ILE A 27 -3.75 -4.16 8.50
CA ILE A 27 -4.60 -4.01 7.33
C ILE A 27 -5.46 -5.26 7.16
N ALA A 28 -6.77 -5.05 7.05
CA ALA A 28 -7.73 -6.05 6.60
C ALA A 28 -8.15 -5.76 5.15
N LEU A 29 -8.24 -6.80 4.33
CA LEU A 29 -8.69 -6.70 2.94
C LEU A 29 -10.17 -7.08 2.84
N THR A 30 -10.97 -6.20 2.24
CA THR A 30 -12.37 -6.52 1.87
C THR A 30 -12.46 -6.58 0.35
N PRO A 31 -12.70 -7.77 -0.26
CA PRO A 31 -12.84 -7.87 -1.71
C PRO A 31 -14.10 -7.14 -2.17
N ILE A 32 -14.01 -6.49 -3.31
CA ILE A 32 -15.13 -5.86 -4.00
C ILE A 32 -15.09 -6.20 -5.49
N THR A 33 -16.23 -6.17 -6.14
CA THR A 33 -16.35 -6.31 -7.60
C THR A 33 -16.53 -4.95 -8.27
N THR A 34 -16.36 -4.90 -9.58
CA THR A 34 -16.62 -3.67 -10.35
C THR A 34 -18.11 -3.28 -10.38
N ALA A 35 -19.02 -4.19 -10.01
CA ALA A 35 -20.45 -3.91 -9.83
C ALA A 35 -20.78 -3.35 -8.44
N ASP A 36 -19.85 -3.40 -7.49
CA ASP A 36 -20.03 -2.82 -6.16
C ASP A 36 -19.94 -1.29 -6.25
N ARG A 37 -20.92 -0.57 -5.68
CA ARG A 37 -20.90 0.90 -5.67
C ARG A 37 -19.64 1.52 -5.05
N ARG A 38 -18.93 0.78 -4.20
CA ARG A 38 -17.65 1.21 -3.60
C ARG A 38 -16.52 1.30 -4.62
N ILE A 39 -16.70 0.81 -5.84
CA ILE A 39 -15.75 1.01 -6.94
C ILE A 39 -15.60 2.49 -7.30
N GLU A 40 -16.64 3.30 -7.09
CA GLU A 40 -16.58 4.75 -7.32
C GLU A 40 -15.64 5.45 -6.31
N TYR A 41 -15.58 4.96 -5.07
CA TYR A 41 -14.57 5.41 -4.12
C TYR A 41 -13.15 5.10 -4.61
N CYS A 42 -12.92 3.90 -5.14
CA CYS A 42 -11.62 3.52 -5.69
C CYS A 42 -11.22 4.42 -6.86
N LEU A 43 -12.15 4.70 -7.77
CA LEU A 43 -11.94 5.58 -8.91
C LEU A 43 -11.62 7.01 -8.47
N ALA A 44 -12.40 7.58 -7.57
CA ALA A 44 -12.20 8.93 -7.05
C ALA A 44 -10.82 9.05 -6.39
N LEU A 45 -10.47 8.12 -5.50
CA LEU A 45 -9.19 8.12 -4.80
C LEU A 45 -8.01 7.94 -5.78
N ALA A 46 -8.14 7.07 -6.80
CA ALA A 46 -7.12 6.91 -7.84
C ALA A 46 -6.92 8.21 -8.61
N ARG A 47 -8.00 8.86 -9.05
CA ARG A 47 -7.96 10.14 -9.76
C ARG A 47 -7.27 11.20 -8.90
N ASP A 48 -7.74 11.40 -7.68
CA ASP A 48 -7.25 12.48 -6.81
C ASP A 48 -5.76 12.30 -6.47
N ASN A 49 -5.32 11.07 -6.25
CA ASN A 49 -3.93 10.75 -5.97
C ASN A 49 -3.01 10.82 -7.21
N MET A 50 -3.53 10.51 -8.40
CA MET A 50 -2.73 10.46 -9.62
C MET A 50 -2.71 11.79 -10.38
N GLN A 51 -3.75 12.62 -10.24
CA GLN A 51 -3.87 13.88 -10.95
C GLN A 51 -2.66 14.81 -10.80
N PRO A 52 -2.02 14.98 -9.61
CA PRO A 52 -0.83 15.81 -9.47
C PRO A 52 0.37 15.34 -10.32
N TYR A 53 0.51 14.02 -10.51
CA TYR A 53 1.58 13.44 -11.34
C TYR A 53 1.28 13.59 -12.82
N LEU A 54 0.02 13.44 -13.22
CA LEU A 54 -0.44 13.59 -14.59
C LEU A 54 -0.39 15.05 -15.04
N ALA A 55 -0.83 15.99 -14.19
CA ALA A 55 -0.82 17.42 -14.49
C ALA A 55 0.59 17.95 -14.79
N ARG A 56 1.64 17.48 -14.07
CA ARG A 56 3.03 17.83 -14.38
C ARG A 56 3.49 17.39 -15.77
N ARG A 57 2.74 16.51 -16.42
CA ARG A 57 2.99 15.95 -17.77
C ARG A 57 2.01 16.49 -18.80
N GLY A 58 1.21 17.48 -18.42
CA GLY A 58 0.16 18.02 -19.29
C GLY A 58 -0.95 16.99 -19.60
N GLN A 59 -1.16 16.03 -18.70
CA GLN A 59 -2.16 14.96 -18.85
C GLN A 59 -3.25 15.07 -17.79
N GLU A 60 -4.40 14.54 -18.12
CA GLU A 60 -5.53 14.37 -17.20
C GLU A 60 -5.74 12.88 -16.88
N PHE A 61 -6.44 12.62 -15.78
CA PHE A 61 -6.81 11.27 -15.43
C PHE A 61 -7.90 10.76 -16.36
N ASP A 62 -7.63 9.66 -17.04
CA ASP A 62 -8.55 9.04 -18.02
C ASP A 62 -9.46 8.03 -17.29
N GLU A 63 -10.62 8.49 -16.84
CA GLU A 63 -11.63 7.66 -16.19
C GLU A 63 -12.14 6.54 -17.12
N THR A 64 -12.31 6.84 -18.40
CA THR A 64 -12.81 5.85 -19.37
C THR A 64 -11.83 4.69 -19.48
N ARG A 65 -10.56 4.99 -19.62
CA ARG A 65 -9.50 3.98 -19.63
C ARG A 65 -9.46 3.18 -18.33
N TRP A 66 -9.57 3.85 -17.19
CA TRP A 66 -9.56 3.18 -15.88
C TRP A 66 -10.73 2.19 -15.77
N ARG A 67 -11.95 2.61 -16.13
CA ARG A 67 -13.14 1.74 -16.13
C ARG A 67 -13.03 0.56 -17.09
N ASN A 68 -12.36 0.74 -18.23
CA ASN A 68 -12.14 -0.33 -19.19
C ASN A 68 -11.13 -1.39 -18.73
N ILE A 69 -10.18 -0.99 -17.89
CA ILE A 69 -9.16 -1.89 -17.32
C ILE A 69 -9.64 -2.55 -16.01
N ALA A 70 -10.48 -1.88 -15.25
CA ALA A 70 -10.94 -2.34 -13.94
C ALA A 70 -11.51 -3.79 -13.94
N PRO A 71 -12.30 -4.24 -14.94
CA PRO A 71 -12.79 -5.62 -14.98
C PRO A 71 -11.69 -6.69 -15.06
N GLN A 72 -10.47 -6.33 -15.46
CA GLN A 72 -9.33 -7.24 -15.56
C GLN A 72 -8.56 -7.36 -14.24
N ALA A 73 -8.98 -6.66 -13.20
CA ALA A 73 -8.32 -6.62 -11.91
C ALA A 73 -9.24 -7.06 -10.77
N SER A 74 -8.64 -7.64 -9.73
CA SER A 74 -9.31 -7.88 -8.46
C SER A 74 -9.09 -6.68 -7.54
N PHE A 75 -10.16 -6.14 -6.98
CA PHE A 75 -10.15 -4.98 -6.09
C PHE A 75 -10.38 -5.37 -4.63
N PHE A 76 -9.66 -4.71 -3.74
CA PHE A 76 -9.78 -4.89 -2.30
C PHE A 76 -9.76 -3.53 -1.61
N LEU A 77 -10.75 -3.26 -0.76
CA LEU A 77 -10.65 -2.13 0.17
C LEU A 77 -9.63 -2.46 1.26
N LEU A 78 -8.81 -1.48 1.59
CA LEU A 78 -7.86 -1.51 2.69
C LEU A 78 -8.53 -0.91 3.92
N ASN A 79 -8.70 -1.70 4.96
CA ASN A 79 -9.31 -1.26 6.21
C ASN A 79 -8.29 -1.31 7.33
N ASP A 80 -8.27 -0.28 8.19
CA ASP A 80 -7.48 -0.29 9.41
C ASP A 80 -8.21 -1.13 10.48
N ALA A 81 -7.72 -2.35 10.70
CA ALA A 81 -8.32 -3.28 11.66
C ALA A 81 -8.18 -2.84 13.14
N ASN A 82 -7.33 -1.85 13.42
CA ASN A 82 -7.19 -1.28 14.77
C ASN A 82 -8.26 -0.24 15.09
N ARG A 83 -9.04 0.19 14.09
CA ARG A 83 -10.12 1.16 14.25
C ARG A 83 -11.48 0.46 14.27
N ALA A 84 -12.38 0.95 15.12
CA ALA A 84 -13.76 0.46 15.16
C ALA A 84 -14.44 0.66 13.78
N LEU A 85 -15.26 -0.33 13.37
CA LEU A 85 -16.13 -0.26 12.20
C LEU A 85 -15.40 -0.08 10.85
N ASN A 86 -14.53 -1.04 10.48
CA ASN A 86 -14.03 -1.17 9.09
C ASN A 86 -13.68 0.17 8.43
N HIS A 87 -12.87 0.99 9.10
CA HIS A 87 -12.45 2.27 8.56
C HIS A 87 -11.60 2.04 7.31
N THR A 88 -12.20 2.26 6.14
CA THR A 88 -11.51 2.18 4.86
C THR A 88 -10.50 3.31 4.76
N ILE A 89 -9.25 2.96 4.45
CA ILE A 89 -8.11 3.88 4.35
C ILE A 89 -7.52 3.92 2.94
N GLY A 90 -8.11 3.17 2.01
CA GLY A 90 -7.63 3.09 0.65
C GLY A 90 -8.07 1.82 -0.06
N PHE A 91 -7.42 1.52 -1.17
CA PHE A 91 -7.67 0.29 -1.92
C PHE A 91 -6.40 -0.29 -2.56
N LEU A 92 -6.47 -1.56 -2.88
CA LEU A 92 -5.51 -2.34 -3.65
C LEU A 92 -6.21 -2.87 -4.89
N SER A 93 -5.58 -2.77 -6.06
CA SER A 93 -5.94 -3.54 -7.23
C SER A 93 -4.78 -4.42 -7.69
N VAL A 94 -5.09 -5.68 -8.02
CA VAL A 94 -4.11 -6.63 -8.56
C VAL A 94 -4.69 -7.36 -9.77
N ARG A 95 -3.82 -7.74 -10.69
CA ARG A 95 -4.18 -8.49 -11.90
C ARG A 95 -3.06 -9.41 -12.32
N ASP A 96 -3.33 -10.26 -13.28
CA ASP A 96 -2.29 -11.04 -13.93
C ASP A 96 -1.32 -10.13 -14.67
N GLU A 97 -0.03 -10.45 -14.64
CA GLU A 97 0.97 -9.81 -15.50
C GLU A 97 0.82 -10.42 -16.91
N PRO A 98 0.54 -9.60 -17.95
CA PRO A 98 0.31 -10.13 -19.30
C PRO A 98 1.45 -10.96 -19.86
N ASP A 99 2.69 -10.59 -19.50
CA ASP A 99 3.90 -11.20 -20.05
C ASP A 99 4.47 -12.31 -19.16
N SER A 100 3.81 -12.66 -18.03
CA SER A 100 4.36 -13.65 -17.09
C SER A 100 3.28 -14.28 -16.21
N LEU A 101 3.04 -15.57 -16.41
CA LEU A 101 2.16 -16.36 -15.53
C LEU A 101 2.71 -16.52 -14.11
N ASN A 102 3.99 -16.20 -13.89
CA ASN A 102 4.66 -16.31 -12.61
C ASN A 102 4.61 -15.02 -11.77
N ALA A 103 4.06 -13.94 -12.33
CA ALA A 103 4.00 -12.63 -11.69
C ALA A 103 2.55 -12.21 -11.38
N LEU A 104 2.35 -11.59 -10.22
CA LEU A 104 1.17 -10.82 -9.87
C LEU A 104 1.48 -9.34 -10.08
N HIS A 105 0.64 -8.64 -10.84
CA HIS A 105 0.80 -7.21 -11.10
C HIS A 105 -0.02 -6.39 -10.12
N ILE A 106 0.61 -5.45 -9.43
CA ILE A 106 -0.08 -4.42 -8.65
C ILE A 106 -0.50 -3.32 -9.62
N GLY A 107 -1.81 -3.17 -9.83
CA GLY A 107 -2.37 -2.07 -10.60
C GLY A 107 -2.36 -0.77 -9.80
N ASP A 108 -2.89 -0.82 -8.57
CA ASP A 108 -2.98 0.30 -7.66
C ASP A 108 -2.71 -0.11 -6.20
N ILE A 109 -2.01 0.74 -5.48
CA ILE A 109 -2.09 0.87 -4.03
C ILE A 109 -2.36 2.35 -3.78
N GLN A 110 -3.60 2.67 -3.45
CA GLN A 110 -4.02 4.04 -3.18
C GLN A 110 -4.42 4.16 -1.71
N LEU A 111 -3.85 5.13 -1.03
CA LEU A 111 -4.15 5.42 0.37
C LEU A 111 -4.68 6.84 0.49
N GLU A 112 -5.61 7.05 1.40
CA GLU A 112 -6.01 8.38 1.83
C GLU A 112 -4.82 9.13 2.40
N GLU A 113 -4.78 10.44 2.20
CA GLU A 113 -3.61 11.26 2.51
C GLU A 113 -3.21 11.16 3.98
N GLU A 114 -4.18 11.24 4.89
CA GLU A 114 -3.98 11.13 6.33
C GLU A 114 -3.51 9.76 6.80
N CYS A 115 -3.64 8.73 5.97
CA CYS A 115 -3.24 7.36 6.28
C CYS A 115 -1.85 7.00 5.73
N ARG A 116 -1.22 7.91 4.98
CA ARG A 116 0.13 7.70 4.45
C ARG A 116 1.20 7.86 5.53
N ASN A 117 2.38 7.33 5.26
CA ASN A 117 3.56 7.39 6.14
C ASN A 117 3.37 6.75 7.53
N ARG A 118 2.32 5.92 7.71
CA ARG A 118 2.00 5.19 8.96
C ARG A 118 2.21 3.69 8.85
N GLY A 119 2.92 3.22 7.83
CA GLY A 119 3.17 1.80 7.61
C GLY A 119 2.11 1.06 6.78
N ALA A 120 0.97 1.70 6.43
CA ALA A 120 -0.12 1.05 5.68
C ALA A 120 0.35 0.48 4.33
N GLY A 121 1.14 1.24 3.57
CA GLY A 121 1.70 0.76 2.30
C GLY A 121 2.62 -0.45 2.47
N TRP A 122 3.43 -0.48 3.53
CA TRP A 122 4.28 -1.64 3.85
C TRP A 122 3.45 -2.86 4.21
N ALA A 123 2.44 -2.70 5.08
CA ALA A 123 1.54 -3.77 5.47
C ALA A 123 0.75 -4.31 4.27
N THR A 124 0.31 -3.44 3.35
CA THR A 124 -0.35 -3.85 2.10
C THR A 124 0.59 -4.69 1.24
N LEU A 125 1.87 -4.30 1.10
CA LEU A 125 2.84 -5.09 0.32
C LEU A 125 3.10 -6.47 0.91
N LEU A 126 3.10 -6.63 2.24
CA LEU A 126 3.18 -7.94 2.89
C LEU A 126 1.97 -8.83 2.53
N LEU A 127 0.78 -8.25 2.49
CA LEU A 127 -0.42 -8.97 2.05
C LEU A 127 -0.34 -9.39 0.59
N VAL A 128 0.18 -8.53 -0.30
CA VAL A 128 0.42 -8.86 -1.71
C VAL A 128 1.44 -9.99 -1.86
N GLU A 129 2.52 -10.01 -1.07
CA GLU A 129 3.47 -11.14 -1.07
C GLU A 129 2.80 -12.46 -0.71
N SER A 130 2.02 -12.47 0.37
CA SER A 130 1.28 -13.67 0.78
C SER A 130 0.28 -14.12 -0.28
N MET A 131 -0.45 -13.17 -0.87
CA MET A 131 -1.38 -13.43 -1.97
C MET A 131 -0.64 -14.05 -3.17
N THR A 132 0.50 -13.49 -3.57
CA THR A 132 1.32 -13.98 -4.67
C THR A 132 1.78 -15.41 -4.44
N GLN A 133 2.26 -15.72 -3.24
CA GLN A 133 2.70 -17.07 -2.86
C GLN A 133 1.54 -18.07 -2.82
N SER A 134 0.37 -17.65 -2.31
CA SER A 134 -0.82 -18.52 -2.26
C SER A 134 -1.36 -18.89 -3.65
N LEU A 135 -1.11 -18.02 -4.64
CA LEU A 135 -1.39 -18.28 -6.06
C LEU A 135 -0.31 -19.14 -6.74
N GLY A 136 0.71 -19.58 -6.02
CA GLY A 136 1.83 -20.37 -6.56
C GLY A 136 2.79 -19.53 -7.41
N ARG A 137 2.74 -18.20 -7.30
CA ARG A 137 3.58 -17.26 -8.07
C ARG A 137 4.79 -16.85 -7.23
N SER A 138 5.84 -16.41 -7.90
CA SER A 138 7.09 -16.00 -7.26
C SER A 138 7.56 -14.60 -7.61
N GLU A 139 6.79 -13.84 -8.36
CA GLU A 139 7.14 -12.47 -8.74
C GLU A 139 5.98 -11.51 -8.49
N ILE A 140 6.31 -10.27 -8.15
CA ILE A 140 5.38 -9.15 -8.07
C ILE A 140 5.92 -8.04 -8.97
N THR A 141 5.03 -7.44 -9.79
CA THR A 141 5.37 -6.31 -10.65
C THR A 141 4.47 -5.12 -10.34
N LEU A 142 4.95 -3.93 -10.69
CA LEU A 142 4.17 -2.68 -10.66
C LEU A 142 4.75 -1.65 -11.62
N ASN A 143 3.95 -0.62 -11.93
CA ASN A 143 4.41 0.57 -12.62
C ASN A 143 4.21 1.80 -11.73
N VAL A 144 5.21 2.66 -11.62
CA VAL A 144 5.18 3.86 -10.79
C VAL A 144 5.86 5.04 -11.49
N PHE A 145 5.32 6.24 -11.37
CA PHE A 145 6.01 7.44 -11.86
C PHE A 145 7.32 7.64 -11.12
N ARG A 146 8.38 8.05 -11.85
CA ARG A 146 9.74 8.26 -11.29
C ARG A 146 9.79 9.26 -10.15
N ASP A 147 8.93 10.29 -10.19
CA ASP A 147 8.83 11.35 -9.19
C ASP A 147 7.85 11.02 -8.05
N ASN A 148 7.26 9.82 -8.05
CA ASN A 148 6.37 9.39 -6.97
C ASN A 148 7.19 8.94 -5.75
N PRO A 149 6.96 9.52 -4.55
CA PRO A 149 7.69 9.12 -3.34
C PRO A 149 7.52 7.64 -2.95
N ALA A 150 6.48 6.96 -3.47
CA ALA A 150 6.27 5.53 -3.27
C ALA A 150 7.40 4.67 -3.86
N VAL A 151 8.21 5.18 -4.81
CA VAL A 151 9.41 4.50 -5.32
C VAL A 151 10.31 4.07 -4.16
N ARG A 152 10.54 4.95 -3.19
CA ARG A 152 11.38 4.65 -2.01
C ARG A 152 10.79 3.54 -1.12
N LEU A 153 9.47 3.44 -1.05
CA LEU A 153 8.80 2.35 -0.34
C LEU A 153 9.06 1.02 -1.05
N TYR A 154 8.85 0.98 -2.37
CA TYR A 154 9.04 -0.21 -3.18
C TYR A 154 10.49 -0.70 -3.15
N GLU A 155 11.46 0.21 -3.30
CA GLU A 155 12.90 -0.12 -3.21
C GLU A 155 13.26 -0.72 -1.85
N ARG A 156 12.83 -0.09 -0.74
CA ARG A 156 13.06 -0.62 0.62
C ARG A 156 12.38 -1.97 0.83
N PHE A 157 11.24 -2.20 0.18
CA PHE A 157 10.52 -3.47 0.24
C PHE A 157 11.17 -4.57 -0.63
N GLY A 158 12.19 -4.23 -1.43
CA GLY A 158 12.98 -5.14 -2.24
C GLY A 158 12.61 -5.20 -3.71
N PHE A 159 11.76 -4.29 -4.19
CA PHE A 159 11.56 -4.12 -5.63
C PHE A 159 12.80 -3.53 -6.29
N ARG A 160 13.03 -3.91 -7.56
CA ARG A 160 14.07 -3.36 -8.42
C ARG A 160 13.45 -2.82 -9.69
N CYS A 161 13.91 -1.67 -10.16
CA CYS A 161 13.55 -1.16 -11.47
C CYS A 161 14.14 -2.08 -12.54
N ILE A 162 13.28 -2.59 -13.44
CA ILE A 162 13.68 -3.49 -14.54
C ILE A 162 13.53 -2.82 -15.90
N ASP A 163 12.75 -1.73 -15.98
CA ASP A 163 12.55 -0.95 -17.19
C ASP A 163 12.05 0.45 -16.84
N THR A 164 12.20 1.41 -17.76
CA THR A 164 11.68 2.77 -17.63
C THR A 164 11.11 3.22 -18.98
N GLN A 165 9.80 3.42 -19.01
CA GLN A 165 9.08 3.88 -20.19
C GLN A 165 8.10 5.00 -19.83
N PHE A 166 8.00 6.02 -20.69
CA PHE A 166 7.06 7.13 -20.51
C PHE A 166 7.07 7.73 -19.08
N ASP A 167 8.27 7.92 -18.53
CA ASP A 167 8.52 8.48 -17.20
C ASP A 167 7.95 7.63 -16.03
N LYS A 168 7.75 6.34 -16.27
CA LYS A 168 7.39 5.34 -15.26
C LYS A 168 8.46 4.27 -15.15
N HIS A 169 8.77 3.88 -13.92
CA HIS A 169 9.54 2.67 -13.66
C HIS A 169 8.59 1.46 -13.69
N LYS A 170 8.94 0.44 -14.47
CA LYS A 170 8.43 -0.92 -14.25
C LYS A 170 9.34 -1.54 -13.19
N MET A 171 8.76 -1.90 -12.07
CA MET A 171 9.50 -2.49 -10.96
C MET A 171 9.08 -3.93 -10.72
N ARG A 172 10.02 -4.76 -10.28
CA ARG A 172 9.79 -6.17 -9.97
C ARG A 172 10.45 -6.55 -8.65
N LYS A 173 9.76 -7.43 -7.91
CA LYS A 173 10.30 -8.16 -6.77
C LYS A 173 10.15 -9.66 -7.00
N THR A 174 11.23 -10.42 -6.83
CA THR A 174 11.21 -11.88 -6.83
C THR A 174 11.13 -12.36 -5.40
N LEU A 175 10.22 -13.28 -5.12
CA LEU A 175 9.99 -13.87 -3.81
C LEU A 175 10.85 -15.13 -3.63
N ALA A 176 11.43 -15.32 -2.45
CA ALA A 176 12.11 -16.56 -2.13
C ALA A 176 11.09 -17.74 -2.07
N ARG A 177 11.46 -18.88 -2.64
CA ARG A 177 10.56 -20.04 -2.81
C ARG A 177 10.01 -20.65 -1.50
N ASN A 178 10.44 -20.23 -0.30
CA ASN A 178 10.17 -20.94 0.95
C ASN A 178 9.74 -20.07 2.15
N GLN A 179 9.25 -18.88 1.95
CA GLN A 179 8.65 -18.12 3.06
C GLN A 179 7.13 -18.28 3.04
N LYS A 180 6.61 -19.33 3.68
CA LYS A 180 5.19 -19.38 4.05
C LYS A 180 4.96 -18.36 5.17
N ILE A 181 4.44 -17.20 4.84
CA ILE A 181 3.89 -16.27 5.82
C ILE A 181 2.50 -16.84 6.16
N PRO A 182 2.23 -17.23 7.42
CA PRO A 182 0.92 -17.74 7.81
C PRO A 182 -0.08 -16.58 7.88
N ILE A 183 -0.72 -16.26 6.77
CA ILE A 183 -1.86 -15.35 6.73
C ILE A 183 -3.10 -16.20 6.49
N ASN A 184 -4.11 -16.02 7.35
CA ASN A 184 -5.41 -16.67 7.18
C ASN A 184 -6.14 -16.01 6.00
N LEU A 185 -6.06 -16.64 4.83
CA LEU A 185 -6.65 -16.17 3.57
C LEU A 185 -8.03 -16.78 3.31
N SER A 186 -8.74 -17.28 4.32
CA SER A 186 -10.01 -17.99 4.15
C SER A 186 -11.12 -17.16 3.48
N SER A 187 -10.92 -15.85 3.25
CA SER A 187 -11.86 -14.95 2.56
C SER A 187 -11.47 -14.56 1.13
N LEU A 188 -10.31 -14.98 0.64
CA LEU A 188 -9.82 -14.63 -0.69
C LEU A 188 -10.27 -15.64 -1.74
N ARG A 189 -11.47 -15.45 -2.30
CA ARG A 189 -11.85 -16.10 -3.57
C ARG A 189 -11.53 -15.15 -4.71
N MET A 190 -10.47 -15.44 -5.46
CA MET A 190 -10.27 -14.83 -6.78
C MET A 190 -11.26 -15.49 -7.75
N THR A 191 -12.12 -14.69 -8.36
CA THR A 191 -13.01 -15.17 -9.42
C THR A 191 -12.16 -15.58 -10.63
N LYS A 192 -12.15 -16.88 -10.94
CA LYS A 192 -11.69 -17.32 -12.25
C LYS A 192 -12.72 -16.82 -13.27
N HIS A 193 -12.31 -15.99 -14.19
CA HIS A 193 -13.07 -15.74 -15.40
C HIS A 193 -12.87 -16.98 -16.32
N GLU A 194 -13.94 -17.78 -16.47
CA GLU A 194 -14.07 -18.70 -17.58
C GLU A 194 -14.47 -17.93 -18.83
#